data_5ec3c071940b502d69d80b1cde6b8fdf
#
_entry.id   5ec3c071940b502d69d80b1cde6b8fdf
#
_cell.length_a   1.000
_cell.length_b   1.000
_cell.length_c   1.000
_cell.angle_alpha   90.00
_cell.angle_beta   90.00
_cell.angle_gamma   90.00
#
_symmetry.space_group_name_H-M   'P 1'
#
loop_
_entity.id
_entity.type
_entity.pdbx_description
1 polymer ?
#
loop_
_entity_poly.entity_id
_entity_poly.type
_entity_poly.pdbx_seq_one_letter_code
_entity_poly.pdbx_strand_id
1 'polypeptide(L)'
;MNPVARNPPPDPGSTQSVAGREKGVDGAPAEPPMVVLKGHGVTLADVVRVARGTVAVALGPSARERIRVARETVDRLAQTDEAIYGLTTALGANTGRRIPAGELGAYQERAIRARAVGVGPRFATDAVRAMMFARLAGMAVGGSGVSPAVFDALLAMLNAGVHPVVPSKGSIGVADLAPLSHMALPLLAEGAAEYRGEVLPAAEALARAGLAPVALAAKDGLALISSNAASVGCAALALHDATAALDALNVAAALSFEGFRANLSPLDPRVQAARPAPGQREVAARLVALLEGSALWMRGTARRVQDPVSFRCVTQVHGAAFAAASSAREQIELELNSAAESPLVLPESGEMLSNGNFHVPGLALAFDALGIGLAQVAAISVERCLKLFSPAFSDLPLQLTRHGPTHSGFATVQKTLTALYNEVRHAANPASLDFLPVSEAVEDHAPMTAHTIAKSVAIGERLCYLAAIELLAAAQAVDLRGLDSGALGQGAKAAYDAVRKAVAALDDDRSIGPDIEALECLVAAGAIGNQGIGAR
;
A
#
# COMPACT_ATOMS: atom_id res chain seq x y z
N MET A 1 18.41 8.82 11.51
CA MET A 1 17.46 8.98 12.63
C MET A 1 16.71 7.65 12.74
N ASN A 2 16.73 7.02 13.92
CA ASN A 2 16.09 5.73 14.13
C ASN A 2 14.56 5.88 14.09
N PRO A 3 13.83 4.99 13.42
CA PRO A 3 12.38 4.93 13.59
C PRO A 3 12.05 4.42 14.99
N VAL A 4 11.36 5.24 15.76
CA VAL A 4 10.82 4.87 17.07
C VAL A 4 9.76 3.79 16.84
N ALA A 5 9.91 2.65 17.51
CA ALA A 5 8.91 1.60 17.52
C ALA A 5 7.59 2.15 18.08
N ARG A 6 6.51 2.05 17.31
CA ARG A 6 5.15 2.39 17.77
C ARG A 6 4.73 1.40 18.87
N ASN A 7 4.34 1.90 20.03
CA ASN A 7 3.69 1.09 21.06
C ASN A 7 2.31 0.65 20.56
N PRO A 8 1.87 -0.59 20.87
CA PRO A 8 0.52 -1.02 20.55
C PRO A 8 -0.51 -0.23 21.37
N PRO A 9 -1.73 -0.04 20.84
CA PRO A 9 -2.82 0.65 21.55
C PRO A 9 -3.24 -0.12 22.81
N PRO A 10 -3.79 0.56 23.82
CA PRO A 10 -4.25 -0.09 25.04
C PRO A 10 -5.46 -0.99 24.79
N ASP A 11 -5.48 -2.12 25.49
CA ASP A 11 -6.52 -3.15 25.49
C ASP A 11 -7.87 -2.57 25.99
N PRO A 12 -8.98 -2.72 25.24
CA PRO A 12 -10.30 -2.33 25.72
C PRO A 12 -10.88 -3.41 26.64
N GLY A 13 -10.53 -3.34 27.91
CA GLY A 13 -11.11 -4.18 28.95
C GLY A 13 -12.52 -3.75 29.36
N SER A 14 -13.41 -4.72 29.40
CA SER A 14 -14.67 -4.83 30.14
C SER A 14 -15.82 -3.85 29.85
N THR A 15 -16.80 -4.31 29.11
CA THR A 15 -18.19 -3.90 29.30
C THR A 15 -19.08 -5.12 29.59
N GLN A 16 -19.85 -4.96 30.66
CA GLN A 16 -20.75 -5.94 31.22
C GLN A 16 -21.91 -6.30 30.26
N SER A 17 -22.28 -7.57 30.31
CA SER A 17 -23.39 -8.18 29.62
C SER A 17 -24.73 -7.62 30.06
N VAL A 18 -25.60 -7.28 29.10
CA VAL A 18 -27.06 -7.28 29.30
C VAL A 18 -27.62 -8.36 28.37
N ALA A 19 -28.15 -9.41 28.97
CA ALA A 19 -28.76 -10.53 28.30
C ALA A 19 -30.16 -10.16 27.80
N GLY A 20 -30.36 -10.24 26.49
CA GLY A 20 -31.68 -10.34 25.86
C GLY A 20 -31.67 -11.57 24.96
N ARG A 21 -32.35 -12.64 25.42
CA ARG A 21 -32.58 -13.88 24.64
C ARG A 21 -33.64 -13.60 23.57
N GLU A 22 -33.27 -13.63 22.31
CA GLU A 22 -34.17 -14.05 21.24
C GLU A 22 -33.65 -15.35 20.61
N LYS A 23 -34.47 -16.39 20.62
CA LYS A 23 -34.24 -17.64 19.91
C LYS A 23 -34.64 -17.43 18.45
N GLY A 24 -33.70 -17.63 17.54
CA GLY A 24 -33.98 -17.61 16.11
C GLY A 24 -32.93 -18.40 15.32
N VAL A 25 -33.36 -19.58 14.85
CA VAL A 25 -32.92 -20.32 13.66
C VAL A 25 -31.45 -20.75 13.57
N ASP A 26 -31.24 -22.05 13.54
CA ASP A 26 -30.04 -22.78 13.16
C ASP A 26 -29.46 -22.26 11.82
N GLY A 27 -28.49 -21.38 11.89
CA GLY A 27 -27.56 -21.06 10.79
C GLY A 27 -26.24 -21.77 11.08
N ALA A 28 -25.82 -22.67 10.18
CA ALA A 28 -24.45 -23.17 10.18
C ALA A 28 -23.49 -21.98 10.28
N PRO A 29 -22.38 -22.07 11.05
CA PRO A 29 -21.41 -20.99 11.12
C PRO A 29 -20.98 -20.65 9.70
N ALA A 30 -21.12 -19.38 9.30
CA ALA A 30 -20.67 -18.92 7.99
C ALA A 30 -19.19 -19.30 7.85
N GLU A 31 -18.83 -19.99 6.76
CA GLU A 31 -17.43 -20.32 6.48
C GLU A 31 -16.62 -19.03 6.54
N PRO A 32 -15.44 -19.05 7.17
CA PRO A 32 -14.60 -17.86 7.25
C PRO A 32 -14.33 -17.33 5.84
N PRO A 33 -14.32 -16.01 5.65
CA PRO A 33 -14.08 -15.42 4.33
C PRO A 33 -12.76 -15.95 3.76
N MET A 34 -12.80 -16.44 2.52
CA MET A 34 -11.68 -17.10 1.86
C MET A 34 -11.41 -16.48 0.49
N VAL A 35 -10.12 -16.33 0.15
CA VAL A 35 -9.66 -15.97 -1.20
C VAL A 35 -9.22 -17.24 -1.92
N VAL A 36 -9.81 -17.54 -3.07
CA VAL A 36 -9.46 -18.72 -3.88
C VAL A 36 -8.59 -18.29 -5.07
N LEU A 37 -7.34 -18.74 -5.08
CA LEU A 37 -6.40 -18.54 -6.19
C LEU A 37 -6.78 -19.41 -7.38
N LYS A 38 -7.25 -18.78 -8.43
CA LYS A 38 -7.66 -19.43 -9.70
C LYS A 38 -6.60 -19.29 -10.79
N GLY A 39 -5.49 -18.56 -10.50
CA GLY A 39 -4.45 -18.19 -11.46
C GLY A 39 -4.83 -17.02 -12.37
N HIS A 40 -5.87 -16.32 -12.03
CA HIS A 40 -6.32 -15.07 -12.67
C HIS A 40 -7.35 -14.38 -11.77
N GLY A 41 -7.59 -13.06 -12.02
CA GLY A 41 -8.63 -12.28 -11.35
C GLY A 41 -8.32 -11.93 -9.89
N VAL A 42 -7.06 -12.01 -9.48
CA VAL A 42 -6.60 -11.51 -8.18
C VAL A 42 -6.53 -9.98 -8.23
N THR A 43 -7.11 -9.33 -7.24
CA THR A 43 -7.18 -7.87 -7.16
C THR A 43 -6.28 -7.32 -6.05
N LEU A 44 -5.99 -6.02 -6.11
CA LEU A 44 -5.35 -5.30 -5.02
C LEU A 44 -6.12 -5.46 -3.69
N ALA A 45 -7.45 -5.44 -3.74
CA ALA A 45 -8.29 -5.62 -2.56
C ALA A 45 -8.10 -7.00 -1.91
N ASP A 46 -7.86 -8.06 -2.69
CA ASP A 46 -7.57 -9.39 -2.15
C ASP A 46 -6.23 -9.40 -1.40
N VAL A 47 -5.21 -8.71 -1.92
CA VAL A 47 -3.93 -8.55 -1.22
C VAL A 47 -4.13 -7.91 0.15
N VAL A 48 -4.87 -6.79 0.20
CA VAL A 48 -5.13 -6.06 1.45
C VAL A 48 -5.92 -6.93 2.44
N ARG A 49 -6.96 -7.63 1.98
CA ARG A 49 -7.78 -8.53 2.82
C ARG A 49 -6.96 -9.66 3.44
N VAL A 50 -6.08 -10.29 2.66
CA VAL A 50 -5.20 -11.37 3.14
C VAL A 50 -4.09 -10.83 4.04
N ALA A 51 -3.51 -9.70 3.71
CA ALA A 51 -2.41 -9.10 4.46
C ALA A 51 -2.82 -8.60 5.84
N ARG A 52 -3.93 -7.86 5.92
CA ARG A 52 -4.40 -7.17 7.14
C ARG A 52 -5.57 -7.85 7.84
N GLY A 53 -6.22 -8.80 7.17
CA GLY A 53 -7.36 -9.54 7.71
C GLY A 53 -6.98 -10.95 8.17
N THR A 54 -8.01 -11.65 8.65
CA THR A 54 -7.95 -13.08 9.00
C THR A 54 -8.53 -13.96 7.88
N VAL A 55 -8.38 -13.52 6.63
CA VAL A 55 -8.93 -14.20 5.46
C VAL A 55 -8.00 -15.35 5.08
N ALA A 56 -8.54 -16.57 5.00
CA ALA A 56 -7.81 -17.74 4.54
C ALA A 56 -7.63 -17.70 3.01
N VAL A 57 -6.60 -18.39 2.54
CA VAL A 57 -6.30 -18.54 1.10
C VAL A 57 -6.41 -20.01 0.73
N ALA A 58 -7.00 -20.30 -0.42
CA ALA A 58 -7.05 -21.64 -0.99
C ALA A 58 -6.62 -21.63 -2.45
N LEU A 59 -6.16 -22.79 -2.93
CA LEU A 59 -5.84 -23.01 -4.34
C LEU A 59 -7.03 -23.66 -5.05
N GLY A 60 -7.52 -23.03 -6.11
CA GLY A 60 -8.60 -23.57 -6.93
C GLY A 60 -8.16 -24.80 -7.74
N PRO A 61 -9.10 -25.71 -8.07
CA PRO A 61 -8.77 -26.96 -8.77
C PRO A 61 -8.06 -26.76 -10.11
N SER A 62 -8.48 -25.79 -10.92
CA SER A 62 -7.87 -25.51 -12.21
C SER A 62 -6.45 -24.95 -12.08
N ALA A 63 -6.15 -24.14 -11.06
CA ALA A 63 -4.81 -23.65 -10.79
C ALA A 63 -3.90 -24.79 -10.27
N ARG A 64 -4.42 -25.67 -9.42
CA ARG A 64 -3.71 -26.87 -8.97
C ARG A 64 -3.32 -27.76 -10.13
N GLU A 65 -4.22 -27.94 -11.09
CA GLU A 65 -3.91 -28.74 -12.28
C GLU A 65 -2.82 -28.08 -13.14
N ARG A 66 -2.85 -26.75 -13.34
CA ARG A 66 -1.76 -26.05 -14.07
C ARG A 66 -0.40 -26.21 -13.39
N ILE A 67 -0.35 -26.08 -12.05
CA ILE A 67 0.89 -26.31 -11.29
C ILE A 67 1.39 -27.73 -11.51
N ARG A 68 0.49 -28.75 -11.45
CA ARG A 68 0.84 -30.15 -11.65
C ARG A 68 1.42 -30.41 -13.03
N VAL A 69 0.76 -29.91 -14.08
CA VAL A 69 1.21 -30.11 -15.47
C VAL A 69 2.53 -29.39 -15.76
N ALA A 70 2.69 -28.15 -15.23
CA ALA A 70 3.96 -27.44 -15.32
C ALA A 70 5.08 -28.19 -14.59
N ARG A 71 4.79 -28.77 -13.44
CA ARG A 71 5.76 -29.59 -12.69
C ARG A 71 6.20 -30.83 -13.47
N GLU A 72 5.29 -31.55 -14.09
CA GLU A 72 5.63 -32.71 -14.93
C GLU A 72 6.57 -32.35 -16.07
N THR A 73 6.40 -31.15 -16.66
CA THR A 73 7.32 -30.63 -17.67
C THR A 73 8.73 -30.43 -17.10
N VAL A 74 8.83 -29.81 -15.90
CA VAL A 74 10.12 -29.62 -15.22
C VAL A 74 10.79 -30.97 -14.91
N ASP A 75 10.04 -31.92 -14.34
CA ASP A 75 10.59 -33.24 -13.96
C ASP A 75 11.08 -34.01 -15.17
N ARG A 76 10.40 -33.96 -16.30
CA ARG A 76 10.84 -34.56 -17.56
C ARG A 76 12.10 -33.88 -18.10
N LEU A 77 12.15 -32.55 -18.14
CA LEU A 77 13.30 -31.80 -18.65
C LEU A 77 14.52 -31.93 -17.75
N ALA A 78 14.35 -32.09 -16.44
CA ALA A 78 15.43 -32.34 -15.49
C ALA A 78 16.19 -33.67 -15.72
N GLN A 79 15.60 -34.61 -16.47
CA GLN A 79 16.20 -35.89 -16.85
C GLN A 79 16.90 -35.82 -18.21
N THR A 80 16.84 -34.73 -18.93
CA THR A 80 17.45 -34.56 -20.24
C THR A 80 18.86 -33.99 -20.15
N ASP A 81 19.61 -34.16 -21.24
CA ASP A 81 20.93 -33.54 -21.41
C ASP A 81 20.85 -32.09 -21.93
N GLU A 82 19.68 -31.53 -22.07
CA GLU A 82 19.48 -30.16 -22.54
C GLU A 82 20.02 -29.14 -21.53
N ALA A 83 20.69 -28.09 -22.02
CA ALA A 83 21.18 -26.99 -21.20
C ALA A 83 20.06 -25.98 -20.96
N ILE A 84 19.39 -26.07 -19.80
CA ILE A 84 18.27 -25.21 -19.45
C ILE A 84 18.69 -24.33 -18.26
N TYR A 85 18.63 -23.00 -18.44
CA TYR A 85 18.97 -22.02 -17.41
C TYR A 85 18.17 -22.25 -16.11
N GLY A 86 18.88 -22.33 -14.99
CA GLY A 86 18.26 -22.48 -13.67
C GLY A 86 17.60 -23.83 -13.39
N LEU A 87 17.66 -24.77 -14.34
CA LEU A 87 17.23 -26.14 -14.16
C LEU A 87 18.46 -27.09 -14.24
N THR A 88 19.02 -27.29 -15.41
CA THR A 88 20.19 -28.16 -15.63
C THR A 88 21.51 -27.38 -15.68
N THR A 89 21.45 -26.05 -15.72
CA THR A 89 22.62 -25.16 -15.60
C THR A 89 22.48 -24.20 -14.42
N ALA A 90 23.60 -23.63 -13.98
CA ALA A 90 23.68 -22.69 -12.89
C ALA A 90 23.09 -21.30 -13.25
N LEU A 91 23.00 -20.41 -12.26
CA LEU A 91 22.38 -19.07 -12.33
C LEU A 91 23.42 -17.96 -12.48
N GLY A 92 22.98 -16.79 -13.00
CA GLY A 92 23.78 -15.58 -13.11
C GLY A 92 25.01 -15.78 -14.01
N ALA A 93 26.16 -15.24 -13.63
CA ALA A 93 27.41 -15.35 -14.38
C ALA A 93 27.91 -16.81 -14.60
N ASN A 94 27.31 -17.78 -13.92
CA ASN A 94 27.65 -19.20 -14.04
C ASN A 94 26.75 -20.00 -15.00
N THR A 95 25.97 -19.37 -15.84
CA THR A 95 24.97 -19.98 -16.74
C THR A 95 25.51 -21.12 -17.62
N GLY A 96 26.79 -21.06 -18.01
CA GLY A 96 27.45 -22.11 -18.82
C GLY A 96 27.84 -23.37 -18.08
N ARG A 97 27.64 -23.44 -16.75
CA ARG A 97 28.06 -24.59 -15.93
C ARG A 97 26.89 -25.53 -15.66
N ARG A 98 27.04 -26.80 -16.02
CA ARG A 98 26.04 -27.82 -15.74
C ARG A 98 26.00 -28.23 -14.27
N ILE A 99 24.81 -28.57 -13.80
CA ILE A 99 24.55 -29.10 -12.47
C ILE A 99 24.29 -30.59 -12.62
N PRO A 100 24.99 -31.46 -11.86
CA PRO A 100 24.73 -32.92 -11.86
C PRO A 100 23.27 -33.20 -11.45
N ALA A 101 22.61 -34.15 -12.09
CA ALA A 101 21.22 -34.49 -11.85
C ALA A 101 20.94 -34.83 -10.36
N GLY A 102 21.85 -35.53 -9.69
CA GLY A 102 21.73 -35.85 -8.26
C GLY A 102 21.88 -34.65 -7.30
N GLU A 103 22.31 -33.49 -7.81
CA GLU A 103 22.51 -32.26 -6.99
C GLU A 103 21.44 -31.18 -7.21
N LEU A 104 20.48 -31.40 -8.10
CA LEU A 104 19.52 -30.36 -8.49
C LEU A 104 18.74 -29.79 -7.29
N GLY A 105 18.24 -30.64 -6.38
CA GLY A 105 17.54 -30.19 -5.17
C GLY A 105 18.46 -29.43 -4.22
N ALA A 106 19.62 -29.98 -3.88
CA ALA A 106 20.60 -29.32 -3.02
C ALA A 106 21.11 -28.00 -3.60
N TYR A 107 21.20 -27.89 -4.93
CA TYR A 107 21.51 -26.64 -5.60
C TYR A 107 20.43 -25.58 -5.38
N GLN A 108 19.14 -25.93 -5.41
CA GLN A 108 18.02 -25.00 -5.16
C GLN A 108 18.07 -24.45 -3.72
N GLU A 109 18.36 -25.27 -2.73
CA GLU A 109 18.56 -24.82 -1.35
C GLU A 109 19.77 -23.86 -1.23
N ARG A 110 20.91 -24.23 -1.83
CA ARG A 110 22.11 -23.36 -1.87
C ARG A 110 21.80 -22.02 -2.57
N ALA A 111 20.96 -22.03 -3.61
CA ALA A 111 20.57 -20.83 -4.33
C ALA A 111 19.74 -19.86 -3.46
N ILE A 112 18.85 -20.38 -2.60
CA ILE A 112 18.11 -19.58 -1.62
C ILE A 112 19.07 -19.00 -0.57
N ARG A 113 19.91 -19.84 0.06
CA ARG A 113 20.86 -19.40 1.11
C ARG A 113 21.80 -18.30 0.60
N ALA A 114 22.33 -18.47 -0.61
CA ALA A 114 23.27 -17.54 -1.21
C ALA A 114 22.65 -16.17 -1.58
N ARG A 115 21.32 -16.07 -1.66
CA ARG A 115 20.59 -14.85 -1.99
C ARG A 115 19.87 -14.24 -0.79
N ALA A 116 19.88 -14.89 0.36
CA ALA A 116 19.37 -14.36 1.61
C ALA A 116 20.36 -13.35 2.23
N VAL A 117 20.62 -12.26 1.50
CA VAL A 117 21.62 -11.22 1.82
C VAL A 117 20.99 -9.90 2.23
N GLY A 118 19.67 -9.87 2.44
CA GLY A 118 18.94 -8.69 2.89
C GLY A 118 19.41 -8.21 4.26
N VAL A 119 19.37 -6.89 4.49
CA VAL A 119 19.79 -6.24 5.73
C VAL A 119 18.78 -5.16 6.17
N GLY A 120 19.00 -4.57 7.34
CA GLY A 120 18.20 -3.46 7.88
C GLY A 120 17.00 -3.94 8.70
N PRO A 121 16.05 -3.06 9.01
CA PRO A 121 14.86 -3.41 9.78
C PRO A 121 14.01 -4.45 9.03
N ARG A 122 13.31 -5.29 9.78
CA ARG A 122 12.35 -6.24 9.19
C ARG A 122 11.13 -5.52 8.62
N PHE A 123 10.55 -6.07 7.57
CA PHE A 123 9.24 -5.67 7.12
C PHE A 123 8.17 -5.95 8.19
N ALA A 124 7.11 -5.15 8.19
CA ALA A 124 5.94 -5.40 9.01
C ALA A 124 5.23 -6.70 8.57
N THR A 125 4.51 -7.32 9.49
CA THR A 125 3.86 -8.61 9.26
C THR A 125 2.86 -8.58 8.09
N ASP A 126 2.08 -7.49 7.95
CA ASP A 126 1.16 -7.33 6.82
C ASP A 126 1.90 -7.27 5.47
N ALA A 127 3.04 -6.58 5.39
CA ALA A 127 3.87 -6.56 4.20
C ALA A 127 4.39 -7.96 3.83
N VAL A 128 4.86 -8.74 4.82
CA VAL A 128 5.31 -10.12 4.59
C VAL A 128 4.17 -11.02 4.13
N ARG A 129 2.98 -10.89 4.72
CA ARG A 129 1.78 -11.62 4.29
C ARG A 129 1.39 -11.25 2.84
N ALA A 130 1.48 -9.97 2.49
CA ALA A 130 1.25 -9.50 1.12
C ALA A 130 2.26 -10.10 0.12
N MET A 131 3.55 -10.19 0.50
CA MET A 131 4.60 -10.83 -0.31
C MET A 131 4.30 -12.32 -0.53
N MET A 132 3.97 -13.06 0.54
CA MET A 132 3.62 -14.49 0.47
C MET A 132 2.40 -14.70 -0.43
N PHE A 133 1.35 -13.90 -0.27
CA PHE A 133 0.14 -13.98 -1.08
C PHE A 133 0.42 -13.66 -2.56
N ALA A 134 1.16 -12.59 -2.86
CA ALA A 134 1.54 -12.23 -4.22
C ALA A 134 2.38 -13.34 -4.88
N ARG A 135 3.30 -14.00 -4.12
CA ARG A 135 4.06 -15.12 -4.65
C ARG A 135 3.16 -16.33 -4.98
N LEU A 136 2.25 -16.67 -4.07
CA LEU A 136 1.27 -17.74 -4.30
C LEU A 136 0.38 -17.44 -5.50
N ALA A 137 -0.07 -16.19 -5.68
CA ALA A 137 -0.87 -15.76 -6.81
C ALA A 137 -0.14 -15.96 -8.15
N GLY A 138 1.11 -15.50 -8.27
CA GLY A 138 1.92 -15.68 -9.47
C GLY A 138 2.19 -17.16 -9.76
N MET A 139 2.52 -17.98 -8.76
CA MET A 139 2.72 -19.42 -8.94
C MET A 139 1.42 -20.14 -9.38
N ALA A 140 0.25 -19.68 -8.94
CA ALA A 140 -1.05 -20.23 -9.32
C ALA A 140 -1.39 -20.03 -10.80
N VAL A 141 -0.73 -19.09 -11.49
CA VAL A 141 -0.85 -18.91 -12.95
C VAL A 141 -0.36 -20.16 -13.70
N GLY A 142 0.69 -20.84 -13.20
CA GLY A 142 1.15 -22.14 -13.70
C GLY A 142 2.48 -22.15 -14.44
N GLY A 143 3.13 -20.99 -14.66
CA GLY A 143 4.40 -20.86 -15.39
C GLY A 143 5.66 -21.10 -14.55
N SER A 144 5.54 -21.23 -13.21
CA SER A 144 6.68 -21.32 -12.30
C SER A 144 7.37 -22.69 -12.31
N GLY A 145 6.64 -23.77 -12.56
CA GLY A 145 7.11 -25.14 -12.41
C GLY A 145 7.45 -25.52 -10.97
N VAL A 146 6.92 -24.81 -9.98
CA VAL A 146 7.03 -25.16 -8.57
C VAL A 146 6.40 -26.51 -8.29
N SER A 147 6.97 -27.30 -7.39
CA SER A 147 6.34 -28.54 -6.94
C SER A 147 5.08 -28.23 -6.11
N PRO A 148 4.00 -29.05 -6.22
CA PRO A 148 2.82 -28.91 -5.39
C PRO A 148 3.15 -28.87 -3.89
N ALA A 149 4.13 -29.66 -3.43
CA ALA A 149 4.54 -29.71 -2.03
C ALA A 149 5.08 -28.36 -1.52
N VAL A 150 5.90 -27.67 -2.30
CA VAL A 150 6.45 -26.34 -1.95
C VAL A 150 5.36 -25.28 -1.98
N PHE A 151 4.47 -25.32 -2.98
CA PHE A 151 3.31 -24.42 -3.02
C PHE A 151 2.43 -24.58 -1.77
N ASP A 152 2.07 -25.83 -1.46
CA ASP A 152 1.19 -26.15 -0.33
C ASP A 152 1.85 -25.79 1.02
N ALA A 153 3.19 -25.96 1.15
CA ALA A 153 3.93 -25.55 2.35
C ALA A 153 3.91 -24.03 2.56
N LEU A 154 4.13 -23.23 1.51
CA LEU A 154 4.06 -21.77 1.59
C LEU A 154 2.62 -21.31 1.91
N LEU A 155 1.63 -21.92 1.29
CA LEU A 155 0.21 -21.66 1.56
C LEU A 155 -0.17 -22.00 3.02
N ALA A 156 0.30 -23.14 3.51
CA ALA A 156 0.09 -23.56 4.89
C ALA A 156 0.72 -22.59 5.90
N MET A 157 1.94 -22.11 5.64
CA MET A 157 2.59 -21.09 6.47
C MET A 157 1.77 -19.81 6.53
N LEU A 158 1.30 -19.30 5.38
CA LEU A 158 0.47 -18.08 5.33
C LEU A 158 -0.81 -18.25 6.15
N ASN A 159 -1.52 -19.36 5.98
CA ASN A 159 -2.78 -19.63 6.66
C ASN A 159 -2.60 -19.94 8.17
N ALA A 160 -1.50 -20.56 8.55
CA ALA A 160 -1.18 -20.84 9.95
C ALA A 160 -0.64 -19.61 10.72
N GLY A 161 -0.37 -18.50 10.02
CA GLY A 161 0.19 -17.30 10.63
C GLY A 161 1.68 -17.42 11.00
N VAL A 162 2.43 -18.23 10.27
CA VAL A 162 3.89 -18.29 10.36
C VAL A 162 4.47 -17.33 9.32
N HIS A 163 5.03 -16.22 9.78
CA HIS A 163 5.47 -15.13 8.90
C HIS A 163 7.01 -15.06 8.92
N PRO A 164 7.69 -15.29 7.78
CA PRO A 164 9.14 -15.15 7.68
C PRO A 164 9.63 -13.77 8.13
N VAL A 165 10.77 -13.71 8.80
CA VAL A 165 11.46 -12.44 9.08
C VAL A 165 12.24 -12.03 7.85
N VAL A 166 11.76 -10.98 7.18
CA VAL A 166 12.32 -10.46 5.92
C VAL A 166 12.92 -9.08 6.14
N PRO A 167 14.25 -8.89 5.98
CA PRO A 167 14.89 -7.57 6.02
C PRO A 167 14.46 -6.68 4.85
N SER A 168 14.34 -5.38 5.09
CA SER A 168 13.75 -4.43 4.13
C SER A 168 14.72 -3.85 3.08
N LYS A 169 16.01 -4.17 3.15
CA LYS A 169 17.03 -3.65 2.23
C LYS A 169 17.67 -4.79 1.46
N GLY A 170 17.92 -4.59 0.15
CA GLY A 170 18.69 -5.54 -0.67
C GLY A 170 18.05 -5.93 -2.00
N SER A 171 16.82 -5.46 -2.34
CA SER A 171 16.26 -5.63 -3.68
C SER A 171 16.52 -4.40 -4.55
N ILE A 172 16.88 -4.65 -5.81
CA ILE A 172 16.99 -3.64 -6.88
C ILE A 172 15.84 -3.78 -7.91
N GLY A 173 14.94 -4.76 -7.70
CA GLY A 173 13.77 -4.96 -8.56
C GLY A 173 14.03 -5.76 -9.84
N VAL A 174 15.20 -6.41 -9.96
CA VAL A 174 15.50 -7.42 -10.98
C VAL A 174 15.23 -8.80 -10.36
N ALA A 175 13.99 -9.21 -10.32
CA ALA A 175 13.42 -10.10 -9.32
C ALA A 175 13.74 -9.63 -7.88
N ASP A 176 12.90 -9.97 -6.94
CA ASP A 176 13.13 -9.63 -5.53
C ASP A 176 13.92 -10.72 -4.81
N LEU A 177 15.11 -11.07 -5.35
CA LEU A 177 15.88 -12.25 -4.91
C LEU A 177 16.14 -12.27 -3.41
N ALA A 178 16.62 -11.14 -2.84
CA ALA A 178 16.98 -11.11 -1.41
C ALA A 178 15.74 -11.24 -0.49
N PRO A 179 14.70 -10.43 -0.59
CA PRO A 179 13.53 -10.58 0.27
C PRO A 179 12.81 -11.92 0.08
N LEU A 180 12.67 -12.41 -1.17
CA LEU A 180 12.03 -13.70 -1.42
C LEU A 180 12.87 -14.87 -0.91
N SER A 181 14.22 -14.76 -0.90
CA SER A 181 15.06 -15.76 -0.28
C SER A 181 14.87 -15.82 1.24
N HIS A 182 14.84 -14.66 1.91
CA HIS A 182 14.49 -14.63 3.34
C HIS A 182 13.09 -15.17 3.62
N MET A 183 12.12 -14.91 2.73
CA MET A 183 10.77 -15.46 2.81
C MET A 183 10.79 -17.00 2.67
N ALA A 184 11.69 -17.55 1.88
CA ALA A 184 11.78 -18.99 1.61
C ALA A 184 12.57 -19.78 2.68
N LEU A 185 13.50 -19.16 3.43
CA LEU A 185 14.31 -19.84 4.44
C LEU A 185 13.49 -20.68 5.44
N PRO A 186 12.35 -20.19 6.00
CA PRO A 186 11.56 -20.99 6.93
C PRO A 186 11.00 -22.28 6.34
N LEU A 187 10.77 -22.36 5.02
CA LEU A 187 10.40 -23.62 4.38
C LEU A 187 11.46 -24.72 4.54
N LEU A 188 12.73 -24.31 4.74
CA LEU A 188 13.88 -25.18 5.01
C LEU A 188 14.17 -25.33 6.51
N ALA A 189 13.29 -24.85 7.39
CA ALA A 189 13.49 -24.72 8.83
C ALA A 189 14.69 -23.81 9.21
N GLU A 190 15.08 -22.89 8.34
CA GLU A 190 16.21 -21.97 8.52
C GLU A 190 15.73 -20.52 8.72
N GLY A 191 16.64 -19.67 9.25
CA GLY A 191 16.32 -18.27 9.54
C GLY A 191 15.36 -18.12 10.71
N ALA A 192 14.52 -17.08 10.68
CA ALA A 192 13.56 -16.76 11.73
C ALA A 192 12.17 -16.52 11.14
N ALA A 193 11.12 -16.77 11.95
CA ALA A 193 9.74 -16.44 11.61
C ALA A 193 9.01 -15.88 12.81
N GLU A 194 8.04 -15.01 12.57
CA GLU A 194 7.08 -14.55 13.57
C GLU A 194 5.91 -15.55 13.62
N TYR A 195 5.58 -16.00 14.82
CA TYR A 195 4.38 -16.79 15.08
C TYR A 195 3.69 -16.28 16.34
N ARG A 196 2.42 -15.91 16.24
CA ARG A 196 1.61 -15.32 17.33
C ARG A 196 2.27 -14.12 18.02
N GLY A 197 2.93 -13.25 17.21
CA GLY A 197 3.60 -12.04 17.69
C GLY A 197 5.01 -12.25 18.25
N GLU A 198 5.49 -13.50 18.37
CA GLU A 198 6.83 -13.85 18.85
C GLU A 198 7.75 -14.20 17.67
N VAL A 199 8.95 -13.62 17.65
CA VAL A 199 9.99 -13.96 16.66
C VAL A 199 10.80 -15.14 17.20
N LEU A 200 10.81 -16.24 16.45
CA LEU A 200 11.40 -17.52 16.81
C LEU A 200 12.36 -18.01 15.71
N PRO A 201 13.28 -18.92 16.02
CA PRO A 201 13.92 -19.75 15.00
C PRO A 201 12.85 -20.43 14.13
N ALA A 202 13.04 -20.46 12.80
CA ALA A 202 12.01 -20.95 11.90
C ALA A 202 11.58 -22.41 12.19
N ALA A 203 12.52 -23.28 12.55
CA ALA A 203 12.22 -24.65 12.95
C ALA A 203 11.23 -24.72 14.13
N GLU A 204 11.40 -23.85 15.11
CA GLU A 204 10.53 -23.77 16.29
C GLU A 204 9.16 -23.18 15.93
N ALA A 205 9.12 -22.11 15.12
CA ALA A 205 7.87 -21.51 14.65
C ALA A 205 7.01 -22.50 13.86
N LEU A 206 7.62 -23.28 12.96
CA LEU A 206 6.96 -24.34 12.22
C LEU A 206 6.42 -25.43 13.14
N ALA A 207 7.25 -25.93 14.07
CA ALA A 207 6.85 -26.98 15.00
C ALA A 207 5.67 -26.54 15.89
N ARG A 208 5.70 -25.30 16.42
CA ARG A 208 4.60 -24.74 17.21
C ARG A 208 3.31 -24.57 16.39
N ALA A 209 3.43 -24.35 15.08
CA ALA A 209 2.29 -24.25 14.16
C ALA A 209 1.80 -25.61 13.63
N GLY A 210 2.46 -26.72 13.99
CA GLY A 210 2.15 -28.05 13.47
C GLY A 210 2.54 -28.25 12.01
N LEU A 211 3.50 -27.47 11.51
CA LEU A 211 4.03 -27.53 10.15
C LEU A 211 5.40 -28.23 10.12
N ALA A 212 5.71 -28.83 8.97
CA ALA A 212 7.01 -29.44 8.72
C ALA A 212 7.77 -28.69 7.63
N PRO A 213 9.12 -28.69 7.65
CA PRO A 213 9.92 -28.21 6.54
C PRO A 213 9.70 -29.06 5.28
N VAL A 214 9.97 -28.47 4.11
CA VAL A 214 9.82 -29.15 2.82
C VAL A 214 11.19 -29.34 2.15
N ALA A 215 11.42 -30.51 1.54
CA ALA A 215 12.56 -30.73 0.69
C ALA A 215 12.33 -30.12 -0.68
N LEU A 216 13.32 -29.39 -1.19
CA LEU A 216 13.24 -28.80 -2.53
C LEU A 216 13.68 -29.79 -3.61
N ALA A 217 12.91 -29.83 -4.68
CA ALA A 217 13.27 -30.53 -5.91
C ALA A 217 13.86 -29.53 -6.94
N ALA A 218 14.20 -30.03 -8.12
CA ALA A 218 14.70 -29.22 -9.23
C ALA A 218 13.77 -28.02 -9.50
N LYS A 219 14.34 -26.82 -9.69
CA LYS A 219 13.64 -25.54 -9.92
C LYS A 219 12.83 -24.95 -8.75
N ASP A 220 12.55 -25.66 -7.66
CA ASP A 220 11.72 -25.16 -6.56
C ASP A 220 12.28 -23.88 -5.92
N GLY A 221 13.57 -23.84 -5.65
CA GLY A 221 14.21 -22.64 -5.10
C GLY A 221 14.08 -21.44 -6.03
N LEU A 222 14.35 -21.64 -7.32
CA LEU A 222 14.21 -20.56 -8.30
C LEU A 222 12.73 -20.14 -8.46
N ALA A 223 11.79 -21.09 -8.44
CA ALA A 223 10.37 -20.81 -8.45
C ALA A 223 9.89 -20.00 -7.22
N LEU A 224 10.56 -20.11 -6.07
CA LEU A 224 10.25 -19.29 -4.89
C LEU A 224 10.76 -17.86 -5.03
N ILE A 225 11.93 -17.63 -5.64
CA ILE A 225 12.65 -16.34 -5.54
C ILE A 225 12.70 -15.54 -6.84
N SER A 226 12.46 -16.15 -8.02
CA SER A 226 12.56 -15.45 -9.32
C SER A 226 11.26 -14.76 -9.70
N SER A 227 10.88 -13.72 -8.97
CA SER A 227 9.74 -12.85 -9.29
C SER A 227 9.85 -11.53 -8.52
N ASN A 228 8.91 -10.60 -8.74
CA ASN A 228 8.81 -9.35 -8.00
C ASN A 228 7.69 -9.37 -6.95
N ALA A 229 7.34 -10.53 -6.42
CA ALA A 229 6.22 -10.70 -5.49
C ALA A 229 6.38 -9.89 -4.20
N ALA A 230 7.60 -9.65 -3.73
CA ALA A 230 7.84 -8.79 -2.57
C ALA A 230 7.50 -7.33 -2.89
N SER A 231 7.98 -6.81 -4.01
CA SER A 231 7.62 -5.46 -4.47
C SER A 231 6.12 -5.33 -4.75
N VAL A 232 5.51 -6.29 -5.44
CA VAL A 232 4.07 -6.28 -5.79
C VAL A 232 3.19 -6.29 -4.55
N GLY A 233 3.49 -7.15 -3.56
CA GLY A 233 2.77 -7.20 -2.29
C GLY A 233 2.86 -5.88 -1.52
N CYS A 234 4.07 -5.32 -1.39
CA CYS A 234 4.27 -4.01 -0.76
C CYS A 234 3.59 -2.87 -1.54
N ALA A 235 3.62 -2.92 -2.88
CA ALA A 235 2.99 -1.94 -3.74
C ALA A 235 1.47 -1.89 -3.53
N ALA A 236 0.83 -3.04 -3.37
CA ALA A 236 -0.62 -3.13 -3.12
C ALA A 236 -1.01 -2.44 -1.81
N LEU A 237 -0.25 -2.66 -0.73
CA LEU A 237 -0.48 -1.99 0.56
C LEU A 237 -0.19 -0.49 0.46
N ALA A 238 0.94 -0.10 -0.14
CA ALA A 238 1.32 1.29 -0.31
C ALA A 238 0.29 2.09 -1.12
N LEU A 239 -0.24 1.50 -2.19
CA LEU A 239 -1.28 2.15 -3.01
C LEU A 239 -2.61 2.26 -2.27
N HIS A 240 -2.99 1.23 -1.52
CA HIS A 240 -4.19 1.26 -0.67
C HIS A 240 -4.12 2.42 0.33
N ASP A 241 -3.01 2.54 1.06
CA ASP A 241 -2.82 3.58 2.08
C ASP A 241 -2.72 4.98 1.46
N ALA A 242 -1.99 5.12 0.34
CA ALA A 242 -1.90 6.37 -0.38
C ALA A 242 -3.27 6.84 -0.92
N THR A 243 -4.11 5.91 -1.40
CA THR A 243 -5.46 6.23 -1.87
C THR A 243 -6.37 6.67 -0.71
N ALA A 244 -6.25 6.02 0.46
CA ALA A 244 -6.98 6.43 1.66
C ALA A 244 -6.56 7.82 2.13
N ALA A 245 -5.26 8.14 2.13
CA ALA A 245 -4.74 9.46 2.46
C ALA A 245 -5.22 10.54 1.46
N LEU A 246 -5.27 10.21 0.16
CA LEU A 246 -5.83 11.11 -0.88
C LEU A 246 -7.31 11.40 -0.64
N ASP A 247 -8.12 10.41 -0.24
CA ASP A 247 -9.52 10.64 0.05
C ASP A 247 -9.71 11.48 1.33
N ALA A 248 -8.90 11.26 2.36
CA ALA A 248 -8.88 12.11 3.55
C ALA A 248 -8.52 13.57 3.21
N LEU A 249 -7.61 13.81 2.26
CA LEU A 249 -7.28 15.14 1.75
C LEU A 249 -8.41 15.77 0.91
N ASN A 250 -9.26 14.97 0.24
CA ASN A 250 -10.49 15.49 -0.37
C ASN A 250 -11.49 15.95 0.70
N VAL A 251 -11.63 15.19 1.79
CA VAL A 251 -12.48 15.55 2.93
C VAL A 251 -11.95 16.81 3.62
N ALA A 252 -10.64 16.91 3.84
CA ALA A 252 -9.99 18.09 4.42
C ALA A 252 -10.18 19.32 3.53
N ALA A 253 -10.06 19.17 2.20
CA ALA A 253 -10.32 20.24 1.24
C ALA A 253 -11.78 20.71 1.29
N ALA A 254 -12.75 19.78 1.37
CA ALA A 254 -14.17 20.13 1.48
C ALA A 254 -14.46 20.94 2.78
N LEU A 255 -13.90 20.49 3.91
CA LEU A 255 -14.04 21.25 5.16
C LEU A 255 -13.31 22.60 5.12
N SER A 256 -12.14 22.66 4.45
CA SER A 256 -11.42 23.91 4.20
C SER A 256 -12.25 24.89 3.34
N PHE A 257 -13.03 24.38 2.37
CA PHE A 257 -13.92 25.23 1.56
C PHE A 257 -14.98 25.90 2.44
N GLU A 258 -15.56 25.16 3.38
CA GLU A 258 -16.54 25.72 4.34
C GLU A 258 -15.91 26.83 5.20
N GLY A 259 -14.82 26.53 5.89
CA GLY A 259 -14.13 27.50 6.75
C GLY A 259 -13.58 28.71 5.99
N PHE A 260 -13.16 28.55 4.74
CA PHE A 260 -12.66 29.63 3.88
C PHE A 260 -13.78 30.43 3.21
N ARG A 261 -14.99 29.89 3.08
CA ARG A 261 -16.09 30.36 2.24
C ARG A 261 -15.69 30.39 0.77
N ALA A 262 -15.23 29.24 0.28
CA ALA A 262 -14.74 29.08 -1.09
C ALA A 262 -15.85 29.21 -2.13
N ASN A 263 -15.47 29.58 -3.35
CA ASN A 263 -16.35 29.59 -4.52
C ASN A 263 -16.41 28.17 -5.12
N LEU A 264 -17.59 27.55 -5.12
CA LEU A 264 -17.80 26.20 -5.61
C LEU A 264 -18.01 26.10 -7.12
N SER A 265 -18.01 27.21 -7.88
CA SER A 265 -18.15 27.19 -9.35
C SER A 265 -17.17 26.23 -10.05
N PRO A 266 -15.91 26.03 -9.58
CA PRO A 266 -15.00 25.05 -10.20
C PRO A 266 -15.52 23.62 -10.14
N LEU A 267 -16.46 23.29 -9.27
CA LEU A 267 -17.04 21.94 -9.13
C LEU A 267 -18.24 21.71 -10.06
N ASP A 268 -18.72 22.74 -10.79
CA ASP A 268 -19.87 22.60 -11.67
C ASP A 268 -19.65 21.48 -12.71
N PRO A 269 -20.62 20.57 -12.89
CA PRO A 269 -20.49 19.46 -13.85
C PRO A 269 -20.19 19.91 -15.28
N ARG A 270 -20.64 21.10 -15.68
CA ARG A 270 -20.36 21.68 -17.01
C ARG A 270 -18.90 22.05 -17.17
N VAL A 271 -18.25 22.52 -16.08
CA VAL A 271 -16.80 22.78 -16.05
C VAL A 271 -16.03 21.49 -16.22
N GLN A 272 -16.46 20.42 -15.55
CA GLN A 272 -15.83 19.09 -15.64
C GLN A 272 -16.05 18.47 -17.04
N ALA A 273 -17.21 18.66 -17.64
CA ALA A 273 -17.52 18.17 -18.98
C ALA A 273 -16.69 18.89 -20.08
N ALA A 274 -16.37 20.18 -19.88
CA ALA A 274 -15.56 20.96 -20.83
C ALA A 274 -14.09 20.48 -20.90
N ARG A 275 -13.58 19.82 -19.84
CA ARG A 275 -12.25 19.20 -19.80
C ARG A 275 -12.32 17.85 -19.07
N PRO A 276 -12.71 16.78 -19.77
CA PRO A 276 -12.99 15.47 -19.17
C PRO A 276 -11.70 14.67 -18.86
N ALA A 277 -10.79 15.25 -18.08
CA ALA A 277 -9.56 14.58 -17.67
C ALA A 277 -9.86 13.44 -16.70
N PRO A 278 -9.21 12.27 -16.83
CA PRO A 278 -9.30 11.17 -15.87
C PRO A 278 -8.92 11.64 -14.47
N GLY A 279 -9.60 11.10 -13.45
CA GLY A 279 -9.40 11.47 -12.05
C GLY A 279 -10.01 12.82 -11.67
N GLN A 280 -9.98 13.84 -12.55
CA GLN A 280 -10.55 15.17 -12.27
C GLN A 280 -12.07 15.09 -12.03
N ARG A 281 -12.78 14.30 -12.83
CA ARG A 281 -14.24 14.13 -12.71
C ARG A 281 -14.62 13.38 -11.44
N GLU A 282 -13.85 12.36 -11.09
CA GLU A 282 -14.04 11.56 -9.87
C GLU A 282 -13.86 12.43 -8.62
N VAL A 283 -12.79 13.23 -8.57
CA VAL A 283 -12.55 14.16 -7.46
C VAL A 283 -13.63 15.23 -7.39
N ALA A 284 -14.07 15.77 -8.54
CA ALA A 284 -15.17 16.74 -8.56
C ALA A 284 -16.47 16.13 -8.02
N ALA A 285 -16.84 14.93 -8.45
CA ALA A 285 -18.02 14.22 -7.96
C ALA A 285 -17.92 13.95 -6.45
N ARG A 286 -16.74 13.56 -5.96
CA ARG A 286 -16.46 13.34 -4.54
C ARG A 286 -16.65 14.63 -3.73
N LEU A 287 -16.10 15.76 -4.17
CA LEU A 287 -16.23 17.03 -3.50
C LEU A 287 -17.69 17.55 -3.51
N VAL A 288 -18.41 17.36 -4.62
CA VAL A 288 -19.85 17.70 -4.71
C VAL A 288 -20.65 16.89 -3.67
N ALA A 289 -20.38 15.58 -3.55
CA ALA A 289 -21.05 14.75 -2.56
C ALA A 289 -20.71 15.15 -1.11
N LEU A 290 -19.44 15.49 -0.84
CA LEU A 290 -19.02 15.98 0.49
C LEU A 290 -19.67 17.31 0.87
N LEU A 291 -19.95 18.16 -0.13
CA LEU A 291 -20.54 19.50 0.03
C LEU A 291 -22.05 19.51 -0.24
N GLU A 292 -22.70 18.33 -0.34
CA GLU A 292 -24.16 18.27 -0.51
C GLU A 292 -24.87 18.94 0.66
N GLY A 293 -25.81 19.84 0.36
CA GLY A 293 -26.54 20.62 1.37
C GLY A 293 -25.79 21.83 1.93
N SER A 294 -24.53 22.08 1.51
CA SER A 294 -23.77 23.26 1.96
C SER A 294 -24.43 24.58 1.53
N ALA A 295 -24.43 25.53 2.46
CA ALA A 295 -24.83 26.93 2.16
C ALA A 295 -23.93 27.61 1.11
N LEU A 296 -22.73 27.09 0.87
CA LEU A 296 -21.81 27.61 -0.16
C LEU A 296 -22.37 27.52 -1.59
N TRP A 297 -23.34 26.63 -1.84
CA TRP A 297 -24.02 26.54 -3.14
C TRP A 297 -24.96 27.73 -3.40
N MET A 298 -25.36 28.50 -2.36
CA MET A 298 -26.21 29.68 -2.53
C MET A 298 -25.40 30.84 -3.11
N ARG A 299 -26.00 31.52 -4.07
CA ARG A 299 -25.38 32.68 -4.72
C ARG A 299 -25.04 33.77 -3.71
N GLY A 300 -23.83 34.30 -3.76
CA GLY A 300 -23.37 35.39 -2.87
C GLY A 300 -22.74 34.90 -1.55
N THR A 301 -22.72 33.60 -1.27
CA THR A 301 -22.09 33.05 -0.05
C THR A 301 -20.56 33.00 -0.16
N ALA A 302 -20.04 32.74 -1.35
CA ALA A 302 -18.59 32.73 -1.59
C ALA A 302 -17.96 34.09 -1.26
N ARG A 303 -16.82 34.07 -0.62
CA ARG A 303 -16.12 35.30 -0.20
C ARG A 303 -15.53 36.09 -1.37
N ARG A 304 -15.11 35.38 -2.43
CA ARG A 304 -14.49 35.97 -3.62
C ARG A 304 -15.09 35.40 -4.90
N VAL A 305 -15.02 36.17 -5.97
CA VAL A 305 -15.37 35.66 -7.31
C VAL A 305 -14.40 34.58 -7.77
N GLN A 306 -13.13 34.74 -7.39
CA GLN A 306 -12.05 33.77 -7.74
C GLN A 306 -11.12 33.58 -6.57
N ASP A 307 -11.01 32.30 -6.14
CA ASP A 307 -10.15 31.87 -5.05
C ASP A 307 -8.70 31.61 -5.50
N PRO A 308 -7.75 31.53 -4.57
CA PRO A 308 -6.40 31.04 -4.84
C PRO A 308 -6.41 29.68 -5.54
N VAL A 309 -5.34 29.37 -6.30
CA VAL A 309 -5.21 28.12 -7.07
C VAL A 309 -5.35 26.88 -6.18
N SER A 310 -4.86 26.94 -4.94
CA SER A 310 -4.97 25.82 -3.97
C SER A 310 -6.40 25.46 -3.57
N PHE A 311 -7.37 26.37 -3.77
CA PHE A 311 -8.81 26.10 -3.59
C PHE A 311 -9.49 25.76 -4.93
N ARG A 312 -9.31 26.57 -5.95
CA ARG A 312 -10.06 26.41 -7.21
C ARG A 312 -9.58 25.29 -8.12
N CYS A 313 -8.34 24.78 -7.93
CA CYS A 313 -7.74 23.73 -8.77
C CYS A 313 -7.58 22.39 -8.04
N VAL A 314 -8.32 22.15 -6.95
CA VAL A 314 -8.28 20.88 -6.22
C VAL A 314 -8.61 19.70 -7.14
N THR A 315 -9.64 19.82 -7.96
CA THR A 315 -10.06 18.74 -8.88
C THR A 315 -8.99 18.37 -9.89
N GLN A 316 -8.21 19.34 -10.38
CA GLN A 316 -7.14 19.11 -11.34
C GLN A 316 -5.93 18.42 -10.68
N VAL A 317 -5.53 18.90 -9.51
CA VAL A 317 -4.31 18.40 -8.82
C VAL A 317 -4.56 17.04 -8.17
N HIS A 318 -5.62 16.91 -7.37
CA HIS A 318 -5.98 15.63 -6.78
C HIS A 318 -6.34 14.61 -7.86
N GLY A 319 -7.04 15.04 -8.94
CA GLY A 319 -7.38 14.19 -10.06
C GLY A 319 -6.18 13.62 -10.79
N ALA A 320 -5.09 14.39 -10.95
CA ALA A 320 -3.85 13.89 -11.53
C ALA A 320 -3.20 12.80 -10.66
N ALA A 321 -3.23 12.96 -9.33
CA ALA A 321 -2.74 11.95 -8.40
C ALA A 321 -3.61 10.67 -8.44
N PHE A 322 -4.93 10.79 -8.52
CA PHE A 322 -5.84 9.65 -8.70
C PHE A 322 -5.62 8.92 -10.03
N ALA A 323 -5.35 9.64 -11.12
CA ALA A 323 -5.01 9.01 -12.39
C ALA A 323 -3.69 8.22 -12.31
N ALA A 324 -2.67 8.75 -11.62
CA ALA A 324 -1.43 8.03 -11.36
C ALA A 324 -1.66 6.80 -10.46
N ALA A 325 -2.52 6.91 -9.45
CA ALA A 325 -2.92 5.78 -8.59
C ALA A 325 -3.64 4.68 -9.39
N SER A 326 -4.49 5.04 -10.36
CA SER A 326 -5.15 4.09 -11.26
C SER A 326 -4.12 3.32 -12.09
N SER A 327 -3.15 4.03 -12.68
CA SER A 327 -2.07 3.38 -13.44
C SER A 327 -1.22 2.44 -12.57
N ALA A 328 -0.92 2.84 -11.33
CA ALA A 328 -0.20 1.97 -10.40
C ALA A 328 -1.02 0.71 -10.05
N ARG A 329 -2.34 0.83 -9.88
CA ARG A 329 -3.24 -0.31 -9.66
C ARG A 329 -3.20 -1.29 -10.84
N GLU A 330 -3.30 -0.79 -12.07
CA GLU A 330 -3.23 -1.62 -13.28
C GLU A 330 -1.93 -2.43 -13.34
N GLN A 331 -0.80 -1.81 -13.00
CA GLN A 331 0.49 -2.51 -12.95
C GLN A 331 0.53 -3.58 -11.84
N ILE A 332 0.01 -3.29 -10.65
CA ILE A 332 -0.06 -4.27 -9.56
C ILE A 332 -0.92 -5.47 -9.97
N GLU A 333 -2.11 -5.23 -10.51
CA GLU A 333 -3.04 -6.30 -10.87
C GLU A 333 -2.55 -7.11 -12.09
N LEU A 334 -1.80 -6.49 -13.01
CA LEU A 334 -1.09 -7.19 -14.06
C LEU A 334 -0.09 -8.21 -13.46
N GLU A 335 0.77 -7.75 -12.55
CA GLU A 335 1.81 -8.60 -11.94
C GLU A 335 1.22 -9.72 -11.06
N LEU A 336 0.15 -9.45 -10.31
CA LEU A 336 -0.55 -10.45 -9.49
C LEU A 336 -1.14 -11.60 -10.33
N ASN A 337 -1.42 -11.37 -11.60
CA ASN A 337 -2.08 -12.31 -12.50
C ASN A 337 -1.17 -12.79 -13.65
N SER A 338 0.14 -12.60 -13.51
CA SER A 338 1.13 -12.96 -14.53
C SER A 338 2.11 -14.01 -14.04
N ALA A 339 2.64 -14.80 -14.98
CA ALA A 339 3.77 -15.69 -14.75
C ALA A 339 5.08 -14.90 -14.96
N ALA A 340 5.67 -14.44 -13.85
CA ALA A 340 6.83 -13.55 -13.84
C ALA A 340 8.18 -14.28 -13.75
N GLU A 341 8.19 -15.59 -13.96
CA GLU A 341 9.37 -16.42 -13.79
C GLU A 341 10.30 -16.42 -15.02
N SER A 342 11.59 -16.58 -14.76
CA SER A 342 12.58 -16.96 -15.76
C SER A 342 13.45 -18.12 -15.21
N PRO A 343 13.48 -19.26 -15.91
CA PRO A 343 12.76 -19.59 -17.14
C PRO A 343 11.27 -19.85 -16.90
N LEU A 344 10.45 -19.49 -17.87
CA LEU A 344 9.03 -19.78 -17.92
C LEU A 344 8.81 -21.22 -18.38
N VAL A 345 7.98 -21.97 -17.68
CA VAL A 345 7.56 -23.32 -18.08
C VAL A 345 6.33 -23.21 -19.01
N LEU A 346 6.41 -23.85 -20.16
CA LEU A 346 5.37 -23.92 -21.18
C LEU A 346 4.92 -25.37 -21.37
N PRO A 347 3.93 -25.84 -20.61
CA PRO A 347 3.52 -27.24 -20.65
C PRO A 347 2.99 -27.68 -22.02
N GLU A 348 2.33 -26.79 -22.75
CA GLU A 348 1.69 -27.06 -24.04
C GLU A 348 2.72 -27.48 -25.10
N SER A 349 3.89 -26.83 -25.11
CA SER A 349 5.02 -27.20 -26.00
C SER A 349 6.02 -28.12 -25.34
N GLY A 350 5.92 -28.29 -24.00
CA GLY A 350 6.87 -29.09 -23.23
C GLY A 350 8.24 -28.46 -23.06
N GLU A 351 8.33 -27.13 -23.14
CA GLU A 351 9.57 -26.34 -23.14
C GLU A 351 9.71 -25.48 -21.88
N MET A 352 10.94 -25.02 -21.64
CA MET A 352 11.25 -23.94 -20.71
C MET A 352 12.04 -22.85 -21.42
N LEU A 353 11.54 -21.61 -21.38
CA LEU A 353 12.13 -20.47 -22.09
C LEU A 353 12.68 -19.42 -21.12
N SER A 354 13.95 -19.05 -21.31
CA SER A 354 14.54 -17.89 -20.66
C SER A 354 13.86 -16.60 -21.17
N ASN A 355 13.55 -15.68 -20.26
CA ASN A 355 12.82 -14.45 -20.59
C ASN A 355 13.11 -13.34 -19.56
N GLY A 356 12.49 -12.18 -19.73
CA GLY A 356 12.63 -11.02 -18.84
C GLY A 356 11.37 -10.67 -18.02
N ASN A 357 10.40 -11.57 -17.88
CA ASN A 357 9.13 -11.26 -17.19
C ASN A 357 9.27 -10.91 -15.70
N PHE A 358 10.41 -11.24 -15.10
CA PHE A 358 10.78 -10.83 -13.73
C PHE A 358 11.19 -9.33 -13.64
N HIS A 359 11.14 -8.59 -14.73
CA HIS A 359 11.60 -7.21 -14.79
C HIS A 359 10.40 -6.26 -14.95
N VAL A 360 10.15 -5.41 -13.95
CA VAL A 360 8.89 -4.66 -13.81
C VAL A 360 9.08 -3.14 -13.85
N PRO A 361 9.71 -2.57 -14.89
CA PRO A 361 9.91 -1.13 -14.98
C PRO A 361 8.59 -0.35 -15.03
N GLY A 362 7.51 -0.93 -15.57
CA GLY A 362 6.19 -0.32 -15.59
C GLY A 362 5.67 -0.01 -14.18
N LEU A 363 5.85 -0.95 -13.24
CA LEU A 363 5.46 -0.75 -11.85
C LEU A 363 6.32 0.34 -11.18
N ALA A 364 7.63 0.35 -11.40
CA ALA A 364 8.53 1.37 -10.85
C ALA A 364 8.19 2.77 -11.33
N LEU A 365 7.97 2.95 -12.65
CA LEU A 365 7.59 4.22 -13.25
C LEU A 365 6.22 4.70 -12.74
N ALA A 366 5.25 3.79 -12.58
CA ALA A 366 3.93 4.12 -12.05
C ALA A 366 4.02 4.64 -10.61
N PHE A 367 4.90 4.06 -9.76
CA PHE A 367 5.10 4.50 -8.38
C PHE A 367 5.90 5.81 -8.30
N ASP A 368 6.86 6.06 -9.17
CA ASP A 368 7.51 7.38 -9.25
C ASP A 368 6.52 8.46 -9.70
N ALA A 369 5.67 8.19 -10.69
CA ALA A 369 4.62 9.11 -11.12
C ALA A 369 3.59 9.36 -10.00
N LEU A 370 3.19 8.32 -9.26
CA LEU A 370 2.33 8.44 -8.09
C LEU A 370 2.95 9.35 -7.03
N GLY A 371 4.22 9.14 -6.68
CA GLY A 371 4.95 9.96 -5.71
C GLY A 371 4.97 11.45 -6.09
N ILE A 372 5.18 11.76 -7.37
CA ILE A 372 5.12 13.14 -7.89
C ILE A 372 3.70 13.70 -7.76
N GLY A 373 2.66 12.93 -8.13
CA GLY A 373 1.26 13.32 -7.98
C GLY A 373 0.89 13.63 -6.54
N LEU A 374 1.30 12.78 -5.61
CA LEU A 374 1.08 12.94 -4.17
C LEU A 374 1.76 14.21 -3.61
N ALA A 375 2.96 14.53 -4.09
CA ALA A 375 3.67 15.76 -3.69
C ALA A 375 2.93 17.03 -4.16
N GLN A 376 2.29 17.01 -5.33
CA GLN A 376 1.45 18.12 -5.79
C GLN A 376 0.22 18.30 -4.88
N VAL A 377 -0.40 17.22 -4.45
CA VAL A 377 -1.54 17.25 -3.50
C VAL A 377 -1.08 17.81 -2.15
N ALA A 378 0.05 17.36 -1.63
CA ALA A 378 0.66 17.90 -0.41
C ALA A 378 0.88 19.42 -0.51
N ALA A 379 1.42 19.89 -1.64
CA ALA A 379 1.69 21.32 -1.87
C ALA A 379 0.43 22.17 -1.71
N ILE A 380 -0.68 21.79 -2.38
CA ILE A 380 -1.90 22.59 -2.30
C ILE A 380 -2.65 22.45 -0.98
N SER A 381 -2.50 21.34 -0.25
CA SER A 381 -3.00 21.16 1.11
C SER A 381 -2.31 22.15 2.06
N VAL A 382 -0.98 22.19 2.05
CA VAL A 382 -0.21 23.17 2.84
C VAL A 382 -0.63 24.60 2.50
N GLU A 383 -0.75 24.94 1.22
CA GLU A 383 -1.17 26.27 0.79
C GLU A 383 -2.60 26.62 1.26
N ARG A 384 -3.54 25.66 1.32
CA ARG A 384 -4.87 25.90 1.90
C ARG A 384 -4.78 26.26 3.39
N CYS A 385 -3.98 25.52 4.16
CA CYS A 385 -3.73 25.83 5.57
C CYS A 385 -3.16 27.25 5.74
N LEU A 386 -2.12 27.60 4.97
CA LEU A 386 -1.51 28.94 5.04
C LEU A 386 -2.48 30.05 4.69
N LYS A 387 -3.43 29.83 3.75
CA LYS A 387 -4.48 30.79 3.42
C LYS A 387 -5.51 30.92 4.55
N LEU A 388 -5.87 29.83 5.23
CA LEU A 388 -6.74 29.88 6.41
C LEU A 388 -6.10 30.70 7.55
N PHE A 389 -4.80 30.55 7.78
CA PHE A 389 -4.07 31.27 8.85
C PHE A 389 -3.90 32.78 8.59
N SER A 390 -4.14 33.24 7.36
CA SER A 390 -3.90 34.62 6.96
C SER A 390 -5.20 35.44 6.83
N PRO A 391 -5.39 36.50 7.63
CA PRO A 391 -6.57 37.37 7.52
C PRO A 391 -6.76 37.93 6.12
N ALA A 392 -5.70 38.28 5.41
CA ALA A 392 -5.74 38.81 4.05
C ALA A 392 -6.44 37.89 3.05
N PHE A 393 -6.37 36.58 3.31
CA PHE A 393 -6.99 35.54 2.46
C PHE A 393 -8.31 35.02 3.02
N SER A 394 -8.39 34.77 4.32
CA SER A 394 -9.54 34.13 4.94
C SER A 394 -10.56 35.07 5.57
N ASP A 395 -10.22 36.32 5.90
CA ASP A 395 -10.95 37.22 6.77
C ASP A 395 -11.22 36.64 8.18
N LEU A 396 -10.40 35.66 8.59
CA LEU A 396 -10.38 35.11 9.93
C LEU A 396 -9.28 35.77 10.76
N PRO A 397 -9.34 35.72 12.10
CA PRO A 397 -8.26 36.20 12.93
C PRO A 397 -6.91 35.58 12.55
N LEU A 398 -5.84 36.38 12.70
CA LEU A 398 -4.48 35.93 12.41
C LEU A 398 -4.17 34.65 13.18
N GLN A 399 -3.62 33.64 12.48
CA GLN A 399 -3.25 32.33 13.03
C GLN A 399 -4.41 31.58 13.72
N LEU A 400 -5.65 31.89 13.33
CA LEU A 400 -6.88 31.29 13.85
C LEU A 400 -7.03 31.39 15.37
N THR A 401 -6.57 32.50 16.01
CA THR A 401 -6.81 32.82 17.41
C THR A 401 -7.59 34.13 17.58
N ARG A 402 -8.53 34.18 18.53
CA ARG A 402 -9.34 35.37 18.84
C ARG A 402 -8.63 36.38 19.74
N HIS A 403 -7.54 35.95 20.42
CA HIS A 403 -6.94 36.68 21.53
C HIS A 403 -5.82 37.66 21.12
N GLY A 404 -5.61 37.85 19.81
CA GLY A 404 -4.66 38.84 19.29
C GLY A 404 -3.19 38.46 19.61
N PRO A 405 -2.31 39.48 19.81
CA PRO A 405 -0.87 39.27 19.84
C PRO A 405 -0.32 38.55 21.07
N THR A 406 -1.15 38.30 22.08
CA THR A 406 -0.75 37.57 23.30
C THR A 406 -0.83 36.05 23.15
N HIS A 407 -1.47 35.57 22.06
CA HIS A 407 -1.66 34.17 21.76
C HIS A 407 -1.07 33.83 20.39
N SER A 408 -0.46 32.66 20.31
CA SER A 408 0.21 32.19 19.09
C SER A 408 -0.74 31.45 18.11
N GLY A 409 -1.80 30.83 18.65
CA GLY A 409 -2.71 30.00 17.88
C GLY A 409 -1.96 28.96 17.02
N PHE A 410 -2.25 28.94 15.73
CA PHE A 410 -1.62 28.01 14.76
C PHE A 410 -0.29 28.52 14.17
N ALA A 411 0.34 29.58 14.72
CA ALA A 411 1.55 30.16 14.15
C ALA A 411 2.67 29.14 13.93
N THR A 412 2.93 28.28 14.92
CA THR A 412 4.04 27.30 14.88
C THR A 412 3.71 26.08 14.03
N VAL A 413 2.44 25.77 13.79
CA VAL A 413 1.98 24.65 12.94
C VAL A 413 2.49 24.80 11.49
N GLN A 414 2.68 26.04 11.01
CA GLN A 414 3.29 26.32 9.70
C GLN A 414 4.67 25.66 9.54
N LYS A 415 5.46 25.58 10.61
CA LYS A 415 6.78 24.96 10.58
C LYS A 415 6.66 23.44 10.40
N THR A 416 5.73 22.81 11.10
CA THR A 416 5.44 21.38 10.95
C THR A 416 4.93 21.06 9.55
N LEU A 417 4.00 21.87 9.00
CA LEU A 417 3.53 21.74 7.61
C LEU A 417 4.70 21.81 6.61
N THR A 418 5.59 22.80 6.79
CA THR A 418 6.74 22.97 5.88
C THR A 418 7.71 21.80 5.99
N ALA A 419 7.98 21.29 7.20
CA ALA A 419 8.87 20.15 7.41
C ALA A 419 8.31 18.89 6.74
N LEU A 420 7.04 18.56 6.99
CA LEU A 420 6.37 17.40 6.38
C LEU A 420 6.32 17.49 4.85
N TYR A 421 5.96 18.66 4.31
CA TYR A 421 5.96 18.87 2.87
C TYR A 421 7.35 18.72 2.25
N ASN A 422 8.39 19.21 2.92
CA ASN A 422 9.77 19.06 2.45
C ASN A 422 10.18 17.59 2.38
N GLU A 423 9.80 16.77 3.37
CA GLU A 423 10.03 15.32 3.36
C GLU A 423 9.29 14.66 2.19
N VAL A 424 8.01 15.00 1.96
CA VAL A 424 7.23 14.52 0.80
C VAL A 424 7.92 14.89 -0.51
N ARG A 425 8.33 16.16 -0.66
CA ARG A 425 9.00 16.64 -1.88
C ARG A 425 10.30 15.91 -2.15
N HIS A 426 11.12 15.65 -1.13
CA HIS A 426 12.36 14.88 -1.29
C HIS A 426 12.08 13.43 -1.64
N ALA A 427 11.11 12.78 -1.00
CA ALA A 427 10.73 11.43 -1.30
C ALA A 427 10.11 11.28 -2.71
N ALA A 428 9.55 12.32 -3.29
CA ALA A 428 8.95 12.31 -4.63
C ALA A 428 9.98 12.35 -5.79
N ASN A 429 11.28 12.51 -5.51
CA ASN A 429 12.27 12.41 -6.57
C ASN A 429 12.26 11.00 -7.18
N PRO A 430 12.25 10.83 -8.53
CA PRO A 430 12.29 9.52 -9.15
C PRO A 430 13.48 8.68 -8.68
N ALA A 431 13.25 7.41 -8.37
CA ALA A 431 14.28 6.45 -7.98
C ALA A 431 14.51 5.36 -9.02
N SER A 432 13.63 5.24 -10.01
CA SER A 432 13.74 4.24 -11.09
C SER A 432 14.95 4.44 -12.00
N LEU A 433 15.70 5.52 -11.84
CA LEU A 433 16.93 5.85 -12.59
C LEU A 433 18.22 5.53 -11.81
N ASP A 434 18.12 5.15 -10.53
CA ASP A 434 19.26 5.10 -9.59
C ASP A 434 19.83 3.68 -9.48
N PHE A 435 20.30 3.08 -10.58
CA PHE A 435 20.87 1.73 -10.55
C PHE A 435 22.36 1.72 -10.93
N LEU A 436 23.04 0.65 -10.48
CA LEU A 436 24.39 0.29 -10.90
C LEU A 436 24.38 -1.15 -11.43
N PRO A 437 25.15 -1.46 -12.50
CA PRO A 437 25.30 -2.84 -13.00
C PRO A 437 25.88 -3.77 -11.93
N VAL A 438 25.30 -4.98 -11.85
CA VAL A 438 25.77 -6.05 -10.94
C VAL A 438 25.95 -7.38 -11.69
N SER A 439 26.36 -8.46 -11.02
CA SER A 439 26.53 -9.79 -11.61
C SER A 439 27.46 -9.81 -12.82
N GLU A 440 28.66 -9.21 -12.71
CA GLU A 440 29.63 -9.05 -13.82
C GLU A 440 29.02 -8.35 -15.04
N ALA A 441 28.17 -7.34 -14.79
CA ALA A 441 27.44 -6.56 -15.78
C ALA A 441 26.43 -7.39 -16.62
N VAL A 442 26.03 -8.57 -16.17
CA VAL A 442 24.92 -9.31 -16.77
C VAL A 442 23.56 -8.69 -16.38
N GLU A 443 23.48 -8.13 -15.19
CA GLU A 443 22.34 -7.34 -14.72
C GLU A 443 22.73 -5.84 -14.86
N ASP A 444 22.60 -5.33 -16.08
CA ASP A 444 23.04 -3.99 -16.49
C ASP A 444 21.91 -2.95 -16.50
N HIS A 445 20.70 -3.33 -16.08
CA HIS A 445 19.55 -2.45 -15.84
C HIS A 445 18.73 -2.97 -14.66
N ALA A 446 18.31 -2.05 -13.77
CA ALA A 446 17.41 -2.35 -12.66
C ALA A 446 16.37 -1.24 -12.50
N PRO A 447 15.08 -1.57 -12.29
CA PRO A 447 14.01 -0.57 -12.18
C PRO A 447 13.92 0.05 -10.78
N MET A 448 14.70 -0.43 -9.79
CA MET A 448 14.68 0.03 -8.40
C MET A 448 13.28 0.00 -7.74
N THR A 449 12.44 -0.93 -8.15
CA THR A 449 11.01 -1.00 -7.80
C THR A 449 10.77 -1.00 -6.29
N ALA A 450 11.55 -1.76 -5.53
CA ALA A 450 11.46 -1.78 -4.08
C ALA A 450 11.69 -0.38 -3.46
N HIS A 451 12.57 0.43 -4.05
CA HIS A 451 12.86 1.78 -3.59
C HIS A 451 11.73 2.76 -3.96
N THR A 452 11.20 2.71 -5.18
CA THR A 452 10.07 3.57 -5.59
C THR A 452 8.85 3.34 -4.71
N ILE A 453 8.58 2.08 -4.34
CA ILE A 453 7.48 1.71 -3.43
C ILE A 453 7.75 2.21 -2.00
N ALA A 454 8.95 1.98 -1.46
CA ALA A 454 9.30 2.44 -0.10
C ALA A 454 9.18 3.96 0.06
N LYS A 455 9.50 4.74 -0.97
CA LYS A 455 9.28 6.18 -1.02
C LYS A 455 7.80 6.53 -0.97
N SER A 456 6.94 5.81 -1.70
CA SER A 456 5.50 6.04 -1.71
C SER A 456 4.86 5.71 -0.36
N VAL A 457 5.33 4.68 0.35
CA VAL A 457 4.93 4.42 1.76
C VAL A 457 5.27 5.63 2.63
N ALA A 458 6.50 6.12 2.55
CA ALA A 458 6.94 7.27 3.33
C ALA A 458 6.13 8.54 3.01
N ILE A 459 5.76 8.77 1.75
CA ILE A 459 4.90 9.88 1.34
C ILE A 459 3.51 9.71 1.96
N GLY A 460 2.90 8.52 1.86
CA GLY A 460 1.57 8.22 2.40
C GLY A 460 1.44 8.55 3.89
N GLU A 461 2.44 8.16 4.70
CA GLU A 461 2.49 8.50 6.13
C GLU A 461 2.47 10.02 6.37
N ARG A 462 3.25 10.81 5.60
CA ARG A 462 3.27 12.27 5.73
C ARG A 462 1.98 12.92 5.27
N LEU A 463 1.30 12.34 4.26
CA LEU A 463 0.00 12.83 3.81
C LEU A 463 -1.09 12.65 4.88
N CYS A 464 -1.04 11.59 5.70
CA CYS A 464 -1.96 11.43 6.84
C CYS A 464 -1.79 12.58 7.85
N TYR A 465 -0.56 12.97 8.18
CA TYR A 465 -0.29 14.14 9.02
C TYR A 465 -0.76 15.45 8.38
N LEU A 466 -0.50 15.66 7.09
CA LEU A 466 -0.96 16.86 6.39
C LEU A 466 -2.48 16.95 6.36
N ALA A 467 -3.18 15.84 6.13
CA ALA A 467 -4.63 15.76 6.20
C ALA A 467 -5.15 16.08 7.60
N ALA A 468 -4.52 15.53 8.65
CA ALA A 468 -4.86 15.80 10.04
C ALA A 468 -4.73 17.30 10.40
N ILE A 469 -3.64 17.92 9.97
CA ILE A 469 -3.41 19.37 10.21
C ILE A 469 -4.42 20.22 9.43
N GLU A 470 -4.71 19.88 8.18
CA GLU A 470 -5.69 20.61 7.37
C GLU A 470 -7.11 20.49 7.95
N LEU A 471 -7.51 19.29 8.38
CA LEU A 471 -8.78 19.04 9.09
C LEU A 471 -8.88 19.87 10.36
N LEU A 472 -7.84 19.88 11.18
CA LEU A 472 -7.79 20.66 12.41
C LEU A 472 -7.93 22.16 12.16
N ALA A 473 -7.17 22.69 11.19
CA ALA A 473 -7.20 24.09 10.80
C ALA A 473 -8.56 24.50 10.20
N ALA A 474 -9.13 23.65 9.36
CA ALA A 474 -10.43 23.90 8.75
C ALA A 474 -11.58 23.87 9.77
N ALA A 475 -11.56 22.93 10.71
CA ALA A 475 -12.53 22.89 11.81
C ALA A 475 -12.43 24.15 12.69
N GLN A 476 -11.22 24.59 13.03
CA GLN A 476 -11.01 25.84 13.76
C GLN A 476 -11.52 27.07 12.98
N ALA A 477 -11.37 27.08 11.66
CA ALA A 477 -11.90 28.13 10.82
C ALA A 477 -13.44 28.16 10.83
N VAL A 478 -14.11 27.01 10.84
CA VAL A 478 -15.57 26.89 10.98
C VAL A 478 -16.04 27.46 12.32
N ASP A 479 -15.37 27.12 13.43
CA ASP A 479 -15.70 27.65 14.77
C ASP A 479 -15.55 29.16 14.84
N LEU A 480 -14.45 29.68 14.31
CA LEU A 480 -14.18 31.13 14.33
C LEU A 480 -15.18 31.94 13.47
N ARG A 481 -15.75 31.30 12.45
CA ARG A 481 -16.83 31.91 11.66
C ARG A 481 -18.19 31.90 12.37
N GLY A 482 -18.34 31.07 13.41
CA GLY A 482 -19.63 30.88 14.06
C GLY A 482 -20.67 30.26 13.13
N LEU A 483 -20.24 29.40 12.18
CA LEU A 483 -21.17 28.74 11.28
C LEU A 483 -22.01 27.73 12.06
N ASP A 484 -23.32 27.73 11.83
CA ASP A 484 -24.16 26.62 12.25
C ASP A 484 -23.72 25.37 11.51
N SER A 485 -23.46 24.27 12.24
CA SER A 485 -23.05 23.00 11.63
C SER A 485 -24.09 22.47 10.63
N GLY A 486 -25.35 22.86 10.75
CA GLY A 486 -26.41 22.56 9.77
C GLY A 486 -26.25 23.29 8.43
N ALA A 487 -25.41 24.32 8.35
CA ALA A 487 -25.09 25.04 7.11
C ALA A 487 -23.95 24.41 6.31
N LEU A 488 -23.23 23.45 6.90
CA LEU A 488 -22.15 22.71 6.24
C LEU A 488 -22.70 21.61 5.34
N GLY A 489 -21.96 21.26 4.29
CA GLY A 489 -22.23 20.07 3.49
C GLY A 489 -22.16 18.79 4.34
N GLN A 490 -22.95 17.79 4.00
CA GLN A 490 -23.12 16.57 4.81
C GLN A 490 -21.78 15.88 5.15
N GLY A 491 -20.90 15.70 4.16
CA GLY A 491 -19.59 15.08 4.38
C GLY A 491 -18.61 15.99 5.12
N ALA A 492 -18.64 17.31 4.84
CA ALA A 492 -17.83 18.29 5.56
C ALA A 492 -18.27 18.40 7.04
N LYS A 493 -19.59 18.33 7.30
CA LYS A 493 -20.16 18.27 8.65
C LYS A 493 -19.69 17.00 9.39
N ALA A 494 -19.78 15.83 8.76
CA ALA A 494 -19.35 14.58 9.37
C ALA A 494 -17.86 14.63 9.75
N ALA A 495 -17.02 15.22 8.90
CA ALA A 495 -15.60 15.45 9.19
C ALA A 495 -15.41 16.42 10.35
N TYR A 496 -16.12 17.55 10.36
CA TYR A 496 -16.10 18.50 11.45
C TYR A 496 -16.49 17.86 12.79
N ASP A 497 -17.58 17.11 12.81
CA ASP A 497 -18.05 16.40 14.00
C ASP A 497 -17.03 15.37 14.49
N ALA A 498 -16.40 14.63 13.58
CA ALA A 498 -15.33 13.67 13.91
C ALA A 498 -14.10 14.36 14.51
N VAL A 499 -13.66 15.47 13.92
CA VAL A 499 -12.57 16.30 14.46
C VAL A 499 -12.91 16.80 15.86
N ARG A 500 -14.10 17.38 16.05
CA ARG A 500 -14.49 17.97 17.34
C ARG A 500 -14.79 16.93 18.42
N LYS A 501 -15.14 15.71 18.04
CA LYS A 501 -15.23 14.58 18.96
C LYS A 501 -13.85 14.16 19.51
N ALA A 502 -12.82 14.26 18.66
CA ALA A 502 -11.45 13.88 19.05
C ALA A 502 -10.66 15.02 19.67
N VAL A 503 -10.87 16.25 19.21
CA VAL A 503 -10.05 17.43 19.55
C VAL A 503 -10.95 18.66 19.78
N ALA A 504 -10.82 19.28 20.95
CA ALA A 504 -11.52 20.53 21.27
C ALA A 504 -11.02 21.70 20.40
N ALA A 505 -11.88 22.70 20.19
CA ALA A 505 -11.47 23.97 19.58
C ALA A 505 -10.32 24.60 20.36
N LEU A 506 -9.42 25.29 19.67
CA LEU A 506 -8.34 26.04 20.27
C LEU A 506 -8.87 27.41 20.70
N ASP A 507 -9.11 27.58 21.99
CA ASP A 507 -9.45 28.89 22.57
C ASP A 507 -8.18 29.53 23.16
N ASP A 508 -7.53 28.88 24.12
CA ASP A 508 -6.25 29.30 24.69
C ASP A 508 -5.10 28.45 24.11
N ASP A 509 -3.88 28.99 24.09
CA ASP A 509 -2.71 28.30 23.57
C ASP A 509 -2.44 27.03 24.40
N ARG A 510 -2.32 25.89 23.73
CA ARG A 510 -1.93 24.60 24.28
C ARG A 510 -1.00 23.83 23.34
N SER A 511 -0.48 22.71 23.79
CA SER A 511 0.25 21.80 22.91
C SER A 511 -0.69 21.21 21.83
N ILE A 512 -0.44 21.53 20.55
CA ILE A 512 -1.24 21.06 19.39
C ILE A 512 -0.71 19.72 18.87
N GLY A 513 0.52 19.31 19.21
CA GLY A 513 1.09 18.04 18.75
C GLY A 513 0.20 16.84 19.04
N PRO A 514 -0.27 16.63 20.28
CA PRO A 514 -1.19 15.54 20.60
C PRO A 514 -2.51 15.58 19.83
N ASP A 515 -3.01 16.77 19.49
CA ASP A 515 -4.23 16.94 18.67
C ASP A 515 -4.00 16.43 17.24
N ILE A 516 -2.84 16.75 16.67
CA ILE A 516 -2.44 16.29 15.33
C ILE A 516 -2.27 14.77 15.31
N GLU A 517 -1.61 14.19 16.31
CA GLU A 517 -1.43 12.73 16.44
C GLU A 517 -2.79 12.01 16.55
N ALA A 518 -3.73 12.53 17.34
CA ALA A 518 -5.05 11.94 17.48
C ALA A 518 -5.82 11.93 16.14
N LEU A 519 -5.73 13.00 15.36
CA LEU A 519 -6.37 13.09 14.06
C LEU A 519 -5.65 12.25 13.00
N GLU A 520 -4.31 12.19 13.04
CA GLU A 520 -3.52 11.30 12.15
C GLU A 520 -3.96 9.84 12.33
N CYS A 521 -4.09 9.38 13.57
CA CYS A 521 -4.59 8.03 13.84
C CYS A 521 -5.98 7.77 13.23
N LEU A 522 -6.89 8.75 13.26
CA LEU A 522 -8.21 8.62 12.63
C LEU A 522 -8.13 8.58 11.11
N VAL A 523 -7.26 9.38 10.52
CA VAL A 523 -7.00 9.38 9.07
C VAL A 523 -6.38 8.06 8.64
N ALA A 524 -5.33 7.61 9.30
CA ALA A 524 -4.63 6.36 8.99
C ALA A 524 -5.53 5.13 9.16
N ALA A 525 -6.46 5.16 10.12
CA ALA A 525 -7.46 4.11 10.31
C ALA A 525 -8.62 4.17 9.29
N GLY A 526 -8.65 5.17 8.39
CA GLY A 526 -9.75 5.38 7.43
C GLY A 526 -11.06 5.83 8.07
N ALA A 527 -11.05 6.28 9.33
CA ALA A 527 -12.25 6.76 10.02
C ALA A 527 -12.71 8.14 9.49
N ILE A 528 -11.80 8.89 8.88
CA ILE A 528 -12.08 10.12 8.12
C ILE A 528 -11.61 9.87 6.69
N GLY A 529 -12.53 9.88 5.73
CA GLY A 529 -12.27 9.61 4.32
C GLY A 529 -13.17 8.53 3.72
N ASN A 530 -13.24 7.39 4.36
CA ASN A 530 -13.92 6.19 3.82
C ASN A 530 -15.46 6.21 3.88
N GLN A 531 -16.08 7.33 4.15
CA GLN A 531 -17.55 7.43 4.17
C GLN A 531 -18.10 7.57 2.74
N GLY A 532 -18.25 6.43 2.05
CA GLY A 532 -19.17 6.35 0.91
C GLY A 532 -18.59 6.36 -0.50
N ILE A 533 -17.31 6.01 -0.72
CA ILE A 533 -16.92 5.48 -2.03
C ILE A 533 -17.09 3.97 -1.95
N GLY A 534 -18.29 3.51 -2.33
CA GLY A 534 -18.57 2.10 -2.51
C GLY A 534 -17.53 1.52 -3.46
N ALA A 535 -17.01 0.35 -3.12
CA ALA A 535 -16.31 -0.51 -4.02
C ALA A 535 -17.14 -0.64 -5.32
N ARG A 536 -16.72 0.02 -6.37
CA ARG A 536 -17.14 -0.22 -7.74
C ARG A 536 -15.91 -0.51 -8.57
#